data_a11da3e5a672caec93cc7efc05090746
#
_entry.id   a11da3e5a672caec93cc7efc05090746
#
_cell.length_a   1.000
_cell.length_b   1.000
_cell.length_c   1.000
_cell.angle_alpha   90.00
_cell.angle_beta   90.00
_cell.angle_gamma   90.00
#
_symmetry.space_group_name_H-M   'P 1'
#
loop_
_entity.id
_entity.type
_entity.pdbx_description
1 polymer ?
#
loop_
_entity_poly.entity_id
_entity_poly.type
_entity_poly.pdbx_seq_one_letter_code
_entity_poly.pdbx_strand_id
1 'polypeptide(L)'
;MKHTRVSTPRTVLTGAALVVALTAATVTLKTAEAAPAEAPDPPTATAAGQRAKGITSTLGADGAGAYYDARHRKLIVNVTTEAAAAKARAAGAEARVVKHSLASLDAARATLKRQATIPGTSWGMDPRSNKVVITADRTVRGDKLARLKGVAATLGDRAVLRQSTGTLRPLIAGGDAIWGTRARCSLGFNVTRGGQPYFLTAGHCTNAVRSWSATQGGEEIAVTEAGTFPGDDYGIVKYTAAGIVHPGQVDLYNGSMQPITRAGDPIVGQKVQRSGGSTHVHDGDVIALEVTANYQEGAVDGLIQATICAEAGDSGGSLFEGDTALGITSGGRGDCTAGGMTYYQPVREALEKTGAQLG
;
A
#
# COMPACT_ATOMS: atom_id res chain seq x y z
N MET A 1 58.62 10.02 45.44
CA MET A 1 59.77 10.94 45.55
C MET A 1 59.42 12.26 44.90
N LYS A 2 59.66 13.27 45.68
CA LYS A 2 59.70 14.72 45.43
C LYS A 2 58.38 15.50 45.26
N HIS A 3 58.06 16.13 46.36
CA HIS A 3 57.27 17.33 46.54
C HIS A 3 57.85 18.54 45.79
N THR A 4 57.00 19.46 45.37
CA THR A 4 57.32 20.89 45.48
C THR A 4 56.04 21.72 45.66
N ARG A 5 55.99 22.44 46.77
CA ARG A 5 55.09 23.54 47.10
C ARG A 5 55.60 24.82 46.43
N VAL A 6 54.71 25.79 46.19
CA VAL A 6 54.94 27.25 46.25
C VAL A 6 53.59 27.90 46.13
N SER A 7 53.05 28.52 47.11
CA SER A 7 53.12 29.80 47.82
C SER A 7 52.40 30.95 47.09
N THR A 8 51.38 31.47 47.79
CA THR A 8 50.67 32.72 47.55
C THR A 8 51.49 33.94 47.86
N PRO A 9 51.19 35.09 47.31
CA PRO A 9 51.38 36.35 48.00
C PRO A 9 50.06 37.15 48.28
N ARG A 10 50.03 37.68 49.45
CA ARG A 10 49.11 38.77 49.93
C ARG A 10 49.63 40.10 49.41
N THR A 11 48.72 40.98 49.02
CA THR A 11 49.00 42.43 48.96
C THR A 11 47.67 43.20 49.20
N VAL A 12 47.56 43.78 50.33
CA VAL A 12 47.52 45.17 50.82
C VAL A 12 46.46 46.10 50.15
N LEU A 13 45.54 46.53 51.01
CA LEU A 13 44.56 47.61 50.79
C LEU A 13 45.26 48.97 50.65
N THR A 14 44.74 49.76 49.68
CA THR A 14 44.77 51.25 49.81
C THR A 14 43.38 51.77 49.39
N GLY A 15 42.79 52.52 50.27
CA GLY A 15 41.48 53.16 50.06
C GLY A 15 41.57 54.42 49.21
N ALA A 16 40.58 54.65 48.40
CA ALA A 16 40.23 55.99 47.88
C ALA A 16 38.72 56.15 47.88
N ALA A 17 38.28 57.11 48.62
CA ALA A 17 36.91 57.53 48.66
C ALA A 17 36.52 58.25 47.37
N LEU A 18 35.45 57.81 46.70
CA LEU A 18 34.85 58.56 45.60
C LEU A 18 33.36 58.74 45.89
N VAL A 19 32.96 60.03 45.82
CA VAL A 19 31.63 60.56 45.97
C VAL A 19 30.70 59.97 44.90
N VAL A 20 29.63 59.32 45.32
CA VAL A 20 28.58 58.81 44.42
C VAL A 20 27.51 59.85 44.23
N ALA A 21 27.44 60.42 43.04
CA ALA A 21 26.29 61.18 42.60
C ALA A 21 25.18 60.23 42.18
N LEU A 22 24.05 60.23 42.89
CA LEU A 22 22.84 59.50 42.52
C LEU A 22 22.20 60.18 41.30
N THR A 23 22.32 59.60 40.10
CA THR A 23 21.39 59.86 39.01
C THR A 23 20.34 58.74 39.00
N ALA A 24 19.10 59.11 39.29
CA ALA A 24 17.94 58.25 39.17
C ALA A 24 17.67 57.95 37.69
N ALA A 25 18.12 56.79 37.20
CA ALA A 25 17.71 56.27 35.90
C ALA A 25 16.37 55.51 36.09
N THR A 26 15.31 56.12 35.56
CA THR A 26 14.02 55.43 35.42
C THR A 26 14.14 54.33 34.37
N VAL A 27 14.28 53.08 34.80
CA VAL A 27 14.18 51.90 33.94
C VAL A 27 12.71 51.69 33.63
N THR A 28 12.28 52.14 32.44
CA THR A 28 10.99 51.72 31.87
C THR A 28 11.12 50.25 31.47
N LEU A 29 10.57 49.35 32.30
CA LEU A 29 10.32 47.96 31.86
C LEU A 29 9.32 48.00 30.70
N LYS A 30 9.81 47.88 29.48
CA LYS A 30 8.96 47.46 28.36
C LYS A 30 8.60 45.99 28.66
N THR A 31 7.35 45.74 29.02
CA THR A 31 6.75 44.43 28.95
C THR A 31 6.81 44.00 27.50
N ALA A 32 7.67 43.06 27.20
CA ALA A 32 7.63 42.39 25.89
C ALA A 32 6.29 41.61 25.86
N GLU A 33 5.33 42.13 25.11
CA GLU A 33 4.17 41.36 24.71
C GLU A 33 4.71 40.15 23.98
N ALA A 34 4.53 38.95 24.58
CA ALA A 34 4.81 37.68 23.91
C ALA A 34 3.97 37.65 22.64
N ALA A 35 4.60 37.55 21.48
CA ALA A 35 3.91 37.33 20.23
C ALA A 35 2.95 36.13 20.41
N PRO A 36 1.72 36.18 19.90
CA PRO A 36 0.80 35.07 19.98
C PRO A 36 1.50 33.83 19.45
N ALA A 37 1.51 32.75 20.24
CA ALA A 37 2.05 31.48 19.81
C ALA A 37 1.35 31.09 18.51
N GLU A 38 2.12 30.94 17.45
CA GLU A 38 1.62 30.54 16.12
C GLU A 38 0.85 29.22 16.30
N ALA A 39 -0.40 29.17 15.85
CA ALA A 39 -1.22 27.99 16.00
C ALA A 39 -0.53 26.80 15.30
N PRO A 40 -0.41 25.64 15.91
CA PRO A 40 0.28 24.51 15.33
C PRO A 40 -0.33 24.17 13.98
N ASP A 41 0.52 23.91 12.99
CA ASP A 41 0.10 23.51 11.64
C ASP A 41 -0.94 22.38 11.68
N PRO A 42 -2.01 22.50 10.87
CA PRO A 42 -3.04 21.46 10.85
C PRO A 42 -2.44 20.11 10.42
N PRO A 43 -2.84 18.99 11.04
CA PRO A 43 -2.22 17.70 10.80
C PRO A 43 -2.37 17.25 9.36
N THR A 44 -1.37 16.54 8.84
CA THR A 44 -1.52 15.78 7.58
C THR A 44 -2.47 14.60 7.79
N ALA A 45 -3.03 14.04 6.71
CA ALA A 45 -3.92 12.86 6.80
C ALA A 45 -3.23 11.67 7.50
N THR A 46 -1.95 11.45 7.23
CA THR A 46 -1.16 10.37 7.86
C THR A 46 -0.99 10.60 9.36
N ALA A 47 -0.60 11.81 9.77
CA ALA A 47 -0.48 12.16 11.19
C ALA A 47 -1.83 12.09 11.91
N ALA A 48 -2.92 12.51 11.26
CA ALA A 48 -4.27 12.37 11.77
C ALA A 48 -4.66 10.91 11.96
N GLY A 49 -4.32 10.01 11.02
CA GLY A 49 -4.57 8.57 11.13
C GLY A 49 -3.85 7.92 12.31
N GLN A 50 -2.58 8.27 12.53
CA GLN A 50 -1.80 7.79 13.69
C GLN A 50 -2.41 8.28 15.01
N ARG A 51 -2.76 9.56 15.11
CA ARG A 51 -3.41 10.14 16.27
C ARG A 51 -4.78 9.50 16.54
N ALA A 52 -5.56 9.24 15.48
CA ALA A 52 -6.85 8.58 15.57
C ALA A 52 -6.76 7.22 16.26
N LYS A 53 -5.77 6.39 15.91
CA LYS A 53 -5.54 5.08 16.55
C LYS A 53 -5.31 5.21 18.06
N GLY A 54 -4.46 6.16 18.49
CA GLY A 54 -4.21 6.41 19.91
C GLY A 54 -5.47 6.87 20.64
N ILE A 55 -6.22 7.82 20.10
CA ILE A 55 -7.44 8.34 20.73
C ILE A 55 -8.51 7.25 20.82
N THR A 56 -8.79 6.54 19.73
CA THR A 56 -9.85 5.53 19.70
C THR A 56 -9.57 4.37 20.64
N SER A 57 -8.30 3.99 20.85
CA SER A 57 -7.92 2.96 21.82
C SER A 57 -8.24 3.37 23.27
N THR A 58 -8.18 4.65 23.61
CA THR A 58 -8.46 5.16 24.98
C THR A 58 -9.94 5.39 25.24
N LEU A 59 -10.77 5.47 24.20
CA LEU A 59 -12.22 5.70 24.31
C LEU A 59 -13.02 4.44 24.61
N GLY A 60 -12.44 3.25 24.38
CA GLY A 60 -13.10 1.97 24.66
C GLY A 60 -14.48 1.85 24.03
N ALA A 61 -15.49 1.50 24.83
CA ALA A 61 -16.86 1.29 24.37
C ALA A 61 -17.56 2.56 23.82
N ASP A 62 -17.08 3.74 24.21
CA ASP A 62 -17.63 5.02 23.78
C ASP A 62 -17.07 5.48 22.41
N GLY A 63 -16.05 4.80 21.89
CA GLY A 63 -15.51 5.07 20.56
C GLY A 63 -16.50 4.68 19.45
N ALA A 64 -16.60 5.54 18.43
CA ALA A 64 -17.53 5.33 17.30
C ALA A 64 -16.86 5.56 15.93
N GLY A 65 -15.51 5.47 15.88
CA GLY A 65 -14.69 5.64 14.69
C GLY A 65 -14.18 7.06 14.51
N ALA A 66 -13.32 7.26 13.52
CA ALA A 66 -12.71 8.55 13.23
C ALA A 66 -12.53 8.74 11.72
N TYR A 67 -12.39 9.98 11.28
CA TYR A 67 -12.06 10.32 9.90
C TYR A 67 -11.32 11.66 9.80
N TYR A 68 -10.57 11.82 8.74
CA TYR A 68 -9.92 13.08 8.42
C TYR A 68 -10.80 13.91 7.48
N ASP A 69 -11.12 15.13 7.89
CA ASP A 69 -11.75 16.10 7.02
C ASP A 69 -10.67 16.88 6.25
N ALA A 70 -10.46 16.49 5.01
CA ALA A 70 -9.43 17.08 4.16
C ALA A 70 -9.70 18.55 3.82
N ARG A 71 -10.96 18.99 3.79
CA ARG A 71 -11.32 20.38 3.48
C ARG A 71 -10.91 21.32 4.61
N HIS A 72 -11.15 20.90 5.85
CA HIS A 72 -10.84 21.70 7.03
C HIS A 72 -9.52 21.29 7.69
N ARG A 73 -8.83 20.25 7.14
CA ARG A 73 -7.59 19.68 7.67
C ARG A 73 -7.69 19.30 9.16
N LYS A 74 -8.82 18.66 9.52
CA LYS A 74 -9.15 18.29 10.91
C LYS A 74 -9.32 16.81 11.07
N LEU A 75 -8.86 16.27 12.19
CA LEU A 75 -9.21 14.92 12.65
C LEU A 75 -10.54 15.01 13.39
N ILE A 76 -11.56 14.28 12.91
CA ILE A 76 -12.86 14.13 13.56
C ILE A 76 -12.92 12.77 14.23
N VAL A 77 -13.24 12.73 15.52
CA VAL A 77 -13.43 11.49 16.28
C VAL A 77 -14.89 11.40 16.74
N ASN A 78 -15.57 10.35 16.31
CA ASN A 78 -16.92 10.05 16.73
C ASN A 78 -16.92 9.33 18.07
N VAL A 79 -17.83 9.71 18.95
CA VAL A 79 -18.02 9.14 20.28
C VAL A 79 -19.52 9.03 20.61
N THR A 80 -19.87 8.21 21.59
CA THR A 80 -21.28 8.03 21.98
C THR A 80 -21.72 8.89 23.17
N THR A 81 -20.76 9.53 23.87
CA THR A 81 -21.04 10.34 25.08
C THR A 81 -20.29 11.67 25.04
N GLU A 82 -20.81 12.70 25.72
CA GLU A 82 -20.13 14.00 25.89
C GLU A 82 -18.84 13.86 26.73
N ALA A 83 -18.80 12.95 27.69
CA ALA A 83 -17.59 12.68 28.47
C ALA A 83 -16.46 12.17 27.58
N ALA A 84 -16.76 11.26 26.66
CA ALA A 84 -15.81 10.79 25.66
C ALA A 84 -15.43 11.88 24.64
N ALA A 85 -16.38 12.77 24.31
CA ALA A 85 -16.11 13.92 23.44
C ALA A 85 -15.10 14.90 24.08
N ALA A 86 -15.23 15.16 25.38
CA ALA A 86 -14.26 15.96 26.13
C ALA A 86 -12.85 15.35 26.10
N LYS A 87 -12.73 14.02 26.26
CA LYS A 87 -11.44 13.30 26.16
C LYS A 87 -10.84 13.42 24.76
N ALA A 88 -11.65 13.24 23.70
CA ALA A 88 -11.17 13.36 22.32
C ALA A 88 -10.68 14.79 21.99
N ARG A 89 -11.41 15.81 22.48
CA ARG A 89 -11.00 17.23 22.32
C ARG A 89 -9.70 17.52 23.09
N ALA A 90 -9.56 17.04 24.30
CA ALA A 90 -8.32 17.19 25.09
C ALA A 90 -7.12 16.51 24.39
N ALA A 91 -7.34 15.47 23.61
CA ALA A 91 -6.32 14.81 22.79
C ALA A 91 -6.08 15.50 21.43
N GLY A 92 -6.67 16.68 21.18
CA GLY A 92 -6.45 17.49 19.99
C GLY A 92 -7.23 17.05 18.75
N ALA A 93 -8.36 16.35 18.92
CA ALA A 93 -9.29 16.04 17.85
C ALA A 93 -10.57 16.89 17.95
N GLU A 94 -11.27 17.08 16.86
CA GLU A 94 -12.65 17.51 16.90
C GLU A 94 -13.53 16.31 17.25
N ALA A 95 -14.44 16.45 18.19
CA ALA A 95 -15.29 15.36 18.66
C ALA A 95 -16.73 15.55 18.20
N ARG A 96 -17.33 14.48 17.69
CA ARG A 96 -18.73 14.43 17.28
C ARG A 96 -19.48 13.35 18.05
N VAL A 97 -20.51 13.70 18.80
CA VAL A 97 -21.40 12.72 19.45
C VAL A 97 -22.33 12.11 18.41
N VAL A 98 -22.34 10.78 18.34
CA VAL A 98 -23.09 9.99 17.36
C VAL A 98 -23.87 8.88 18.07
N LYS A 99 -24.82 8.30 17.34
CA LYS A 99 -25.76 7.32 17.93
C LYS A 99 -25.13 5.93 18.13
N HIS A 100 -24.33 5.47 17.18
CA HIS A 100 -23.85 4.09 17.16
C HIS A 100 -22.38 4.01 17.53
N SER A 101 -22.06 3.17 18.55
CA SER A 101 -20.68 2.84 18.89
C SER A 101 -20.03 1.98 17.81
N LEU A 102 -18.69 1.94 17.79
CA LEU A 102 -17.94 1.07 16.90
C LEU A 102 -18.34 -0.40 17.10
N ALA A 103 -18.48 -0.87 18.34
CA ALA A 103 -18.93 -2.23 18.65
C ALA A 103 -20.32 -2.54 18.05
N SER A 104 -21.25 -1.58 18.10
CA SER A 104 -22.59 -1.75 17.51
C SER A 104 -22.54 -1.87 15.97
N LEU A 105 -21.68 -1.07 15.32
CA LEU A 105 -21.49 -1.14 13.86
C LEU A 105 -20.73 -2.41 13.44
N ASP A 106 -19.76 -2.88 14.22
CA ASP A 106 -19.07 -4.14 13.99
C ASP A 106 -20.00 -5.36 14.16
N ALA A 107 -20.91 -5.33 15.12
CA ALA A 107 -21.96 -6.34 15.25
C ALA A 107 -22.88 -6.37 14.00
N ALA A 108 -23.21 -5.22 13.44
CA ALA A 108 -23.96 -5.13 12.18
C ALA A 108 -23.17 -5.73 11.00
N ARG A 109 -21.87 -5.44 10.87
CA ARG A 109 -20.99 -6.05 9.85
C ARG A 109 -20.89 -7.57 10.01
N ALA A 110 -20.76 -8.06 11.25
CA ALA A 110 -20.74 -9.49 11.54
C ALA A 110 -22.06 -10.18 11.13
N THR A 111 -23.20 -9.52 11.30
CA THR A 111 -24.51 -10.02 10.85
C THR A 111 -24.56 -10.11 9.32
N LEU A 112 -24.09 -9.09 8.60
CA LEU A 112 -23.98 -9.13 7.14
C LEU A 112 -23.09 -10.27 6.66
N LYS A 113 -21.93 -10.47 7.31
CA LYS A 113 -21.01 -11.57 7.00
C LYS A 113 -21.67 -12.94 7.13
N ARG A 114 -22.47 -13.15 8.17
CA ARG A 114 -23.17 -14.44 8.37
C ARG A 114 -24.36 -14.67 7.44
N GLN A 115 -25.11 -13.61 7.11
CA GLN A 115 -26.43 -13.74 6.50
C GLN A 115 -26.54 -13.21 5.07
N ALA A 116 -25.60 -12.36 4.63
CA ALA A 116 -25.68 -11.63 3.37
C ALA A 116 -24.39 -11.64 2.56
N THR A 117 -23.53 -12.64 2.73
CA THR A 117 -22.37 -12.85 1.83
C THR A 117 -22.91 -13.27 0.46
N ILE A 118 -23.13 -12.30 -0.40
CA ILE A 118 -23.69 -12.44 -1.74
C ILE A 118 -22.66 -11.90 -2.73
N PRO A 119 -22.26 -12.64 -3.78
CA PRO A 119 -21.40 -12.11 -4.83
C PRO A 119 -21.98 -10.81 -5.42
N GLY A 120 -21.09 -9.81 -5.61
CA GLY A 120 -21.49 -8.48 -6.05
C GLY A 120 -21.88 -7.52 -4.91
N THR A 121 -21.63 -7.90 -3.65
CA THR A 121 -21.87 -7.03 -2.49
C THR A 121 -20.58 -6.68 -1.76
N SER A 122 -20.53 -5.47 -1.21
CA SER A 122 -19.51 -5.04 -0.26
C SER A 122 -20.16 -4.25 0.87
N TRP A 123 -19.50 -4.20 2.04
CA TRP A 123 -19.94 -3.36 3.15
C TRP A 123 -18.76 -2.86 3.95
N GLY A 124 -18.89 -1.64 4.43
CA GLY A 124 -17.88 -0.97 5.26
C GLY A 124 -18.53 0.00 6.23
N MET A 125 -17.82 0.33 7.30
CA MET A 125 -18.26 1.38 8.20
C MET A 125 -17.87 2.75 7.60
N ASP A 126 -18.84 3.63 7.48
CA ASP A 126 -18.62 5.04 7.15
C ASP A 126 -18.73 5.89 8.40
N PRO A 127 -17.64 6.41 8.96
CA PRO A 127 -17.67 7.23 10.16
C PRO A 127 -18.35 8.58 9.93
N ARG A 128 -18.42 9.08 8.69
CA ARG A 128 -19.13 10.33 8.40
C ARG A 128 -20.62 10.22 8.62
N SER A 129 -21.21 9.13 8.19
CA SER A 129 -22.63 8.85 8.38
C SER A 129 -22.95 8.08 9.67
N ASN A 130 -21.91 7.56 10.36
CA ASN A 130 -22.02 6.66 11.52
C ASN A 130 -22.88 5.43 11.21
N LYS A 131 -22.68 4.83 10.02
CA LYS A 131 -23.44 3.67 9.54
C LYS A 131 -22.54 2.67 8.85
N VAL A 132 -23.01 1.44 8.75
CA VAL A 132 -22.49 0.46 7.80
C VAL A 132 -23.14 0.75 6.43
N VAL A 133 -22.31 1.12 5.46
CA VAL A 133 -22.74 1.30 4.08
C VAL A 133 -22.60 -0.03 3.37
N ILE A 134 -23.71 -0.56 2.88
CA ILE A 134 -23.79 -1.78 2.08
C ILE A 134 -23.91 -1.35 0.63
N THR A 135 -23.04 -1.85 -0.23
CA THR A 135 -23.11 -1.59 -1.68
C THR A 135 -23.45 -2.90 -2.40
N ALA A 136 -24.49 -2.86 -3.21
CA ALA A 136 -24.86 -3.94 -4.11
C ALA A 136 -24.62 -3.49 -5.56
N ASP A 137 -23.87 -4.28 -6.31
CA ASP A 137 -23.64 -4.02 -7.72
C ASP A 137 -24.85 -4.40 -8.59
N ARG A 138 -24.76 -4.10 -9.90
CA ARG A 138 -25.86 -4.35 -10.85
C ARG A 138 -26.25 -5.83 -11.02
N THR A 139 -25.42 -6.79 -10.58
CA THR A 139 -25.69 -8.23 -10.68
C THR A 139 -26.55 -8.73 -9.53
N VAL A 140 -26.62 -7.98 -8.44
CA VAL A 140 -27.45 -8.31 -7.26
C VAL A 140 -28.89 -7.92 -7.53
N ARG A 141 -29.70 -8.88 -8.01
CA ARG A 141 -31.11 -8.68 -8.41
C ARG A 141 -32.00 -9.79 -7.86
N GLY A 142 -33.33 -9.65 -8.04
CA GLY A 142 -34.30 -10.67 -7.63
C GLY A 142 -34.14 -11.10 -6.18
N ASP A 143 -34.14 -12.41 -5.93
CA ASP A 143 -34.06 -13.00 -4.58
C ASP A 143 -32.79 -12.61 -3.83
N LYS A 144 -31.66 -12.44 -4.53
CA LYS A 144 -30.40 -11.98 -3.92
C LYS A 144 -30.57 -10.56 -3.34
N LEU A 145 -31.19 -9.67 -4.08
CA LEU A 145 -31.47 -8.30 -3.62
C LEU A 145 -32.54 -8.29 -2.52
N ALA A 146 -33.56 -9.10 -2.64
CA ALA A 146 -34.61 -9.23 -1.61
C ALA A 146 -34.00 -9.72 -0.29
N ARG A 147 -33.17 -10.75 -0.32
CA ARG A 147 -32.42 -11.24 0.85
C ARG A 147 -31.55 -10.16 1.47
N LEU A 148 -30.77 -9.43 0.65
CA LEU A 148 -29.90 -8.37 1.14
C LEU A 148 -30.70 -7.24 1.80
N LYS A 149 -31.83 -6.83 1.20
CA LYS A 149 -32.75 -5.84 1.76
C LYS A 149 -33.34 -6.32 3.09
N GLY A 150 -33.74 -7.59 3.19
CA GLY A 150 -34.23 -8.20 4.41
C GLY A 150 -33.23 -8.12 5.55
N VAL A 151 -31.97 -8.53 5.30
CA VAL A 151 -30.89 -8.44 6.30
C VAL A 151 -30.60 -6.99 6.66
N ALA A 152 -30.51 -6.08 5.68
CA ALA A 152 -30.29 -4.65 5.95
C ALA A 152 -31.39 -4.05 6.82
N ALA A 153 -32.66 -4.44 6.60
CA ALA A 153 -33.80 -3.98 7.41
C ALA A 153 -33.68 -4.41 8.89
N THR A 154 -33.17 -5.61 9.18
CA THR A 154 -32.95 -6.07 10.58
C THR A 154 -31.87 -5.24 11.31
N LEU A 155 -30.99 -4.57 10.58
CA LEU A 155 -29.98 -3.71 11.13
C LEU A 155 -30.50 -2.31 11.47
N GLY A 156 -31.68 -1.95 10.99
CA GLY A 156 -32.31 -0.65 11.21
C GLY A 156 -31.42 0.50 10.69
N ASP A 157 -31.36 1.57 11.47
CA ASP A 157 -30.60 2.77 11.09
C ASP A 157 -29.07 2.65 11.21
N ARG A 158 -28.56 1.51 11.70
CA ARG A 158 -27.13 1.18 11.70
C ARG A 158 -26.58 0.90 10.31
N ALA A 159 -27.42 0.59 9.34
CA ALA A 159 -26.99 0.27 7.99
C ALA A 159 -27.77 1.07 6.93
N VAL A 160 -27.14 1.26 5.78
CA VAL A 160 -27.77 1.83 4.59
C VAL A 160 -27.35 1.02 3.37
N LEU A 161 -28.32 0.62 2.55
CA LEU A 161 -28.06 -0.08 1.29
C LEU A 161 -28.03 0.92 0.13
N ARG A 162 -26.95 0.84 -0.66
CA ARG A 162 -26.77 1.59 -1.92
C ARG A 162 -26.64 0.61 -3.08
N GLN A 163 -27.15 0.97 -4.24
CA GLN A 163 -26.91 0.24 -5.47
C GLN A 163 -25.86 0.97 -6.31
N SER A 164 -24.95 0.19 -6.90
CA SER A 164 -23.91 0.67 -7.83
C SER A 164 -24.25 0.22 -9.24
N THR A 165 -23.95 1.05 -10.23
CA THR A 165 -24.09 0.73 -11.65
C THR A 165 -22.98 -0.19 -12.17
N GLY A 166 -21.84 -0.25 -11.46
CA GLY A 166 -20.71 -1.11 -11.79
C GLY A 166 -20.97 -2.59 -11.48
N THR A 167 -19.93 -3.39 -11.61
CA THR A 167 -19.87 -4.80 -11.19
C THR A 167 -18.64 -4.98 -10.32
N LEU A 168 -18.83 -5.55 -9.14
CA LEU A 168 -17.71 -5.89 -8.24
C LEU A 168 -17.00 -7.12 -8.80
N ARG A 169 -15.74 -6.98 -9.14
CA ARG A 169 -14.92 -8.04 -9.72
C ARG A 169 -13.54 -8.02 -9.08
N PRO A 170 -12.90 -9.17 -8.91
CA PRO A 170 -11.48 -9.20 -8.62
C PRO A 170 -10.71 -8.46 -9.72
N LEU A 171 -9.76 -7.65 -9.32
CA LEU A 171 -8.75 -7.10 -10.20
C LEU A 171 -7.53 -8.00 -10.08
N ILE A 172 -6.85 -8.25 -11.19
CA ILE A 172 -5.56 -8.91 -11.19
C ILE A 172 -4.62 -8.13 -12.12
N ALA A 173 -3.50 -7.72 -11.58
CA ALA A 173 -2.56 -6.80 -12.19
C ALA A 173 -1.14 -7.37 -12.17
N GLY A 174 -0.21 -6.72 -12.84
CA GLY A 174 1.21 -7.05 -12.74
C GLY A 174 1.69 -7.01 -11.29
N GLY A 175 2.53 -7.94 -10.91
CA GLY A 175 3.00 -8.12 -9.54
C GLY A 175 2.10 -9.01 -8.66
N ASP A 176 0.82 -9.19 -8.99
CA ASP A 176 -0.07 -10.04 -8.20
C ASP A 176 0.38 -11.51 -8.20
N ALA A 177 0.23 -12.16 -7.04
CA ALA A 177 0.48 -13.59 -6.92
C ALA A 177 -0.50 -14.38 -7.78
N ILE A 178 0.03 -15.33 -8.56
CA ILE A 178 -0.73 -16.34 -9.30
C ILE A 178 -0.38 -17.73 -8.77
N TRP A 179 -1.40 -18.56 -8.61
CA TRP A 179 -1.28 -19.83 -7.93
C TRP A 179 -1.59 -21.00 -8.85
N GLY A 180 -0.66 -21.93 -8.94
CA GLY A 180 -0.89 -23.26 -9.48
C GLY A 180 -1.11 -24.28 -8.38
N THR A 181 -1.29 -25.56 -8.75
CA THR A 181 -1.52 -26.64 -7.78
C THR A 181 -0.34 -26.85 -6.83
N ARG A 182 0.89 -26.61 -7.29
CA ARG A 182 2.13 -26.92 -6.54
C ARG A 182 3.15 -25.77 -6.54
N ALA A 183 2.86 -24.68 -7.22
CA ALA A 183 3.76 -23.54 -7.33
C ALA A 183 3.00 -22.23 -7.23
N ARG A 184 3.69 -21.20 -6.77
CA ARG A 184 3.24 -19.81 -6.78
C ARG A 184 4.25 -18.99 -7.58
N CYS A 185 3.74 -18.17 -8.46
CA CYS A 185 4.49 -17.19 -9.23
C CYS A 185 3.78 -15.83 -9.16
N SER A 186 4.25 -14.88 -9.92
CA SER A 186 3.66 -13.55 -10.07
C SER A 186 3.26 -13.29 -11.50
N LEU A 187 2.20 -12.52 -11.69
CA LEU A 187 1.81 -11.98 -12.98
C LEU A 187 2.80 -10.87 -13.39
N GLY A 188 3.34 -10.95 -14.58
CA GLY A 188 4.19 -9.90 -15.14
C GLY A 188 3.35 -8.73 -15.65
N PHE A 189 2.74 -8.90 -16.80
CA PHE A 189 1.92 -7.85 -17.40
C PHE A 189 0.67 -8.44 -18.04
N ASN A 190 -0.45 -7.75 -17.86
CA ASN A 190 -1.65 -8.03 -18.64
C ASN A 190 -1.43 -7.59 -20.10
N VAL A 191 -1.80 -8.45 -21.02
CA VAL A 191 -1.57 -8.26 -22.46
C VAL A 191 -2.79 -8.72 -23.26
N THR A 192 -2.86 -8.34 -24.51
CA THR A 192 -3.85 -8.84 -25.46
C THR A 192 -3.14 -9.55 -26.61
N ARG A 193 -3.74 -10.62 -27.14
CA ARG A 193 -3.30 -11.29 -28.34
C ARG A 193 -4.52 -11.68 -29.20
N GLY A 194 -4.57 -11.18 -30.42
CA GLY A 194 -5.74 -11.38 -31.28
C GLY A 194 -7.05 -10.89 -30.65
N GLY A 195 -7.00 -9.80 -29.86
CA GLY A 195 -8.17 -9.25 -29.18
C GLY A 195 -8.64 -10.06 -27.97
N GLN A 196 -7.92 -11.12 -27.59
CA GLN A 196 -8.23 -11.93 -26.39
C GLN A 196 -7.30 -11.54 -25.22
N PRO A 197 -7.78 -11.65 -23.99
CA PRO A 197 -6.99 -11.31 -22.81
C PRO A 197 -6.04 -12.43 -22.41
N TYR A 198 -4.81 -12.03 -22.11
CA TYR A 198 -3.72 -12.87 -21.60
C TYR A 198 -2.92 -12.12 -20.54
N PHE A 199 -1.99 -12.82 -19.93
CA PHE A 199 -0.91 -12.21 -19.17
C PHE A 199 0.43 -12.90 -19.47
N LEU A 200 1.52 -12.16 -19.27
CA LEU A 200 2.88 -12.68 -19.30
C LEU A 200 3.32 -13.03 -17.87
N THR A 201 4.13 -14.08 -17.77
CA THR A 201 4.83 -14.50 -16.54
C THR A 201 6.14 -15.18 -16.94
N ALA A 202 6.90 -15.75 -16.00
CA ALA A 202 8.13 -16.48 -16.34
C ALA A 202 7.85 -17.82 -17.02
N GLY A 203 8.75 -18.24 -17.89
CA GLY A 203 8.69 -19.52 -18.59
C GLY A 203 8.81 -20.72 -17.68
N HIS A 204 9.73 -20.66 -16.69
CA HIS A 204 9.85 -21.71 -15.69
C HIS A 204 8.56 -21.91 -14.86
N CYS A 205 7.78 -20.85 -14.65
CA CYS A 205 6.47 -20.91 -14.02
C CYS A 205 5.46 -21.68 -14.91
N THR A 206 5.40 -21.36 -16.21
CA THR A 206 4.48 -21.98 -17.16
C THR A 206 4.86 -23.44 -17.48
N ASN A 207 6.13 -23.81 -17.38
CA ASN A 207 6.57 -25.19 -17.49
C ASN A 207 6.07 -26.05 -16.30
N ALA A 208 5.98 -25.43 -15.11
CA ALA A 208 5.54 -26.12 -13.90
C ALA A 208 4.02 -26.12 -13.70
N VAL A 209 3.29 -25.16 -14.27
CA VAL A 209 1.87 -24.92 -13.98
C VAL A 209 1.06 -24.74 -15.26
N ARG A 210 -0.04 -25.52 -15.37
CA ARG A 210 -0.98 -25.45 -16.52
C ARG A 210 -2.19 -24.59 -16.21
N SER A 211 -2.68 -24.62 -14.99
CA SER A 211 -3.91 -23.93 -14.54
C SER A 211 -3.61 -22.99 -13.41
N TRP A 212 -4.10 -21.79 -13.51
CA TRP A 212 -3.79 -20.68 -12.59
C TRP A 212 -5.04 -20.15 -11.91
N SER A 213 -4.89 -19.78 -10.65
CA SER A 213 -5.91 -19.11 -9.84
C SER A 213 -5.35 -17.83 -9.20
N ALA A 214 -6.23 -16.88 -8.88
CA ALA A 214 -5.84 -15.62 -8.23
C ALA A 214 -5.57 -15.79 -6.73
N THR A 215 -5.96 -16.92 -6.13
CA THR A 215 -5.76 -17.23 -4.71
C THR A 215 -5.39 -18.69 -4.54
N GLN A 216 -4.67 -19.00 -3.46
CA GLN A 216 -4.31 -20.39 -3.16
C GLN A 216 -5.56 -21.28 -3.03
N GLY A 217 -5.61 -22.33 -3.84
CA GLY A 217 -6.77 -23.24 -3.88
C GLY A 217 -8.06 -22.62 -4.43
N GLY A 218 -7.96 -21.45 -5.07
CA GLY A 218 -9.08 -20.77 -5.73
C GLY A 218 -9.51 -21.42 -7.04
N GLU A 219 -10.61 -20.91 -7.62
CA GLU A 219 -11.07 -21.33 -8.94
C GLU A 219 -10.06 -20.96 -10.02
N GLU A 220 -10.00 -21.77 -11.08
CA GLU A 220 -9.18 -21.49 -12.27
C GLU A 220 -9.64 -20.17 -12.92
N ILE A 221 -8.67 -19.31 -13.17
CA ILE A 221 -8.88 -18.04 -13.87
C ILE A 221 -8.20 -18.00 -15.25
N ALA A 222 -7.16 -18.82 -15.43
CA ALA A 222 -6.36 -18.79 -16.65
C ALA A 222 -5.62 -20.13 -16.85
N VAL A 223 -5.22 -20.39 -18.10
CA VAL A 223 -4.45 -21.58 -18.47
C VAL A 223 -3.19 -21.19 -19.23
N THR A 224 -2.08 -21.88 -18.97
CA THR A 224 -0.84 -21.74 -19.73
C THR A 224 -1.08 -22.16 -21.17
N GLU A 225 -0.74 -21.27 -22.09
CA GLU A 225 -0.79 -21.57 -23.52
C GLU A 225 0.57 -21.92 -24.09
N ALA A 226 1.61 -21.16 -23.77
CA ALA A 226 2.99 -21.42 -24.17
C ALA A 226 3.98 -20.81 -23.16
N GLY A 227 5.21 -21.30 -23.21
CA GLY A 227 6.33 -20.75 -22.43
C GLY A 227 7.65 -21.34 -22.92
N THR A 228 8.73 -20.62 -22.69
CA THR A 228 10.10 -21.00 -23.02
C THR A 228 10.95 -20.88 -21.77
N PHE A 229 11.62 -21.97 -21.40
CA PHE A 229 12.64 -22.08 -20.37
C PHE A 229 13.29 -23.46 -20.47
N PRO A 230 14.62 -23.62 -20.45
CA PRO A 230 15.63 -22.56 -20.52
C PRO A 230 15.80 -21.97 -21.93
N GLY A 231 16.80 -21.17 -22.13
CA GLY A 231 17.06 -20.34 -23.30
C GLY A 231 16.57 -18.92 -23.06
N ASP A 232 15.26 -18.72 -23.15
CA ASP A 232 14.53 -17.56 -22.62
C ASP A 232 13.76 -17.95 -21.36
N ASP A 233 13.17 -16.96 -20.65
CA ASP A 233 12.34 -17.23 -19.48
C ASP A 233 11.05 -16.39 -19.48
N TYR A 234 10.18 -16.66 -20.43
CA TYR A 234 8.85 -16.06 -20.52
C TYR A 234 7.77 -17.10 -20.79
N GLY A 235 6.55 -16.80 -20.36
CA GLY A 235 5.37 -17.58 -20.65
C GLY A 235 4.16 -16.70 -20.89
N ILE A 236 3.23 -17.19 -21.72
CA ILE A 236 1.95 -16.55 -22.00
C ILE A 236 0.80 -17.42 -21.51
N VAL A 237 -0.12 -16.80 -20.79
CA VAL A 237 -1.21 -17.47 -20.11
C VAL A 237 -2.52 -16.82 -20.51
N LYS A 238 -3.49 -17.63 -20.96
CA LYS A 238 -4.79 -17.18 -21.44
C LYS A 238 -5.81 -17.12 -20.30
N TYR A 239 -6.50 -16.01 -20.15
CA TYR A 239 -7.65 -15.94 -19.26
C TYR A 239 -8.80 -16.80 -19.76
N THR A 240 -9.35 -17.65 -18.89
CA THR A 240 -10.49 -18.56 -19.16
C THR A 240 -11.74 -18.15 -18.40
N ALA A 241 -11.57 -17.54 -17.24
CA ALA A 241 -12.70 -17.14 -16.41
C ALA A 241 -13.33 -15.83 -16.89
N ALA A 242 -14.65 -15.86 -17.09
CA ALA A 242 -15.41 -14.65 -17.37
C ALA A 242 -15.49 -13.75 -16.13
N GLY A 243 -15.34 -12.44 -16.33
CA GLY A 243 -15.62 -11.47 -15.29
C GLY A 243 -14.45 -11.01 -14.45
N ILE A 244 -13.24 -11.49 -14.72
CA ILE A 244 -12.00 -10.93 -14.14
C ILE A 244 -11.68 -9.63 -14.86
N VAL A 245 -11.32 -8.60 -14.10
CA VAL A 245 -10.78 -7.35 -14.64
C VAL A 245 -9.26 -7.44 -14.60
N HIS A 246 -8.64 -7.34 -15.76
CA HIS A 246 -7.21 -7.44 -15.99
C HIS A 246 -6.67 -6.15 -16.62
N PRO A 247 -6.55 -5.04 -15.83
CA PRO A 247 -6.09 -3.77 -16.36
C PRO A 247 -4.61 -3.83 -16.75
N GLY A 248 -4.20 -3.00 -17.70
CA GLY A 248 -2.78 -2.76 -18.04
C GLY A 248 -2.07 -1.97 -16.93
N GLN A 249 -1.98 -2.55 -15.74
CA GLN A 249 -1.46 -1.92 -14.53
C GLN A 249 -0.60 -2.89 -13.72
N VAL A 250 0.25 -2.35 -12.86
CA VAL A 250 1.05 -3.08 -11.86
C VAL A 250 0.60 -2.66 -10.47
N ASP A 251 0.40 -3.63 -9.56
CA ASP A 251 0.08 -3.38 -8.16
C ASP A 251 1.32 -2.86 -7.43
N LEU A 252 1.18 -1.70 -6.79
CA LEU A 252 2.23 -1.11 -5.96
C LEU A 252 2.15 -1.55 -4.49
N TYR A 253 1.20 -2.42 -4.12
CA TYR A 253 1.00 -2.95 -2.77
C TYR A 253 0.85 -1.89 -1.66
N ASN A 254 0.60 -0.65 -2.04
CA ASN A 254 0.34 0.50 -1.15
C ASN A 254 -1.09 1.04 -1.29
N GLY A 255 -1.95 0.31 -2.00
CA GLY A 255 -3.33 0.69 -2.32
C GLY A 255 -3.47 1.50 -3.60
N SER A 256 -2.38 1.66 -4.37
CA SER A 256 -2.39 2.28 -5.69
C SER A 256 -1.85 1.33 -6.76
N MET A 257 -2.19 1.62 -8.02
CA MET A 257 -1.78 0.89 -9.20
C MET A 257 -0.96 1.80 -10.11
N GLN A 258 0.10 1.27 -10.74
CA GLN A 258 0.87 1.96 -11.75
C GLN A 258 0.35 1.57 -13.13
N PRO A 259 -0.27 2.49 -13.91
CA PRO A 259 -0.62 2.22 -15.30
C PRO A 259 0.63 1.92 -16.13
N ILE A 260 0.54 0.91 -17.00
CA ILE A 260 1.59 0.53 -17.95
C ILE A 260 1.04 0.75 -19.36
N THR A 261 1.67 1.64 -20.09
CA THR A 261 1.18 2.09 -21.42
C THR A 261 2.12 1.74 -22.55
N ARG A 262 3.37 1.38 -22.25
CA ARG A 262 4.39 1.06 -23.25
C ARG A 262 5.41 0.05 -22.74
N ALA A 263 6.09 -0.61 -23.68
CA ALA A 263 7.27 -1.42 -23.42
C ALA A 263 8.53 -0.69 -23.84
N GLY A 264 9.61 -0.83 -23.09
CA GLY A 264 10.90 -0.21 -23.37
C GLY A 264 12.07 -1.17 -23.14
N ASP A 265 13.24 -0.77 -23.63
CA ASP A 265 14.50 -1.42 -23.33
C ASP A 265 15.22 -0.59 -22.27
N PRO A 266 15.69 -1.20 -21.17
CA PRO A 266 16.39 -0.46 -20.13
C PRO A 266 17.83 -0.13 -20.54
N ILE A 267 18.45 0.80 -19.83
CA ILE A 267 19.87 1.11 -19.93
C ILE A 267 20.56 0.91 -18.57
N VAL A 268 21.85 0.60 -18.60
CA VAL A 268 22.65 0.50 -17.35
C VAL A 268 22.64 1.84 -16.61
N GLY A 269 22.40 1.80 -15.30
CA GLY A 269 22.25 2.97 -14.44
C GLY A 269 20.82 3.50 -14.34
N GLN A 270 19.85 2.92 -15.06
CA GLN A 270 18.44 3.29 -14.96
C GLN A 270 17.85 2.80 -13.62
N LYS A 271 17.13 3.70 -12.94
CA LYS A 271 16.35 3.33 -11.76
C LYS A 271 15.08 2.63 -12.16
N VAL A 272 14.82 1.50 -11.53
CA VAL A 272 13.69 0.63 -11.86
C VAL A 272 13.02 0.09 -10.62
N GLN A 273 11.77 -0.33 -10.75
CA GLN A 273 10.99 -0.97 -9.70
C GLN A 273 10.60 -2.38 -10.13
N ARG A 274 10.55 -3.29 -9.17
CA ARG A 274 9.97 -4.63 -9.36
C ARG A 274 8.75 -4.77 -8.47
N SER A 275 7.67 -5.35 -9.00
CA SER A 275 6.52 -5.80 -8.23
C SER A 275 6.36 -7.32 -8.32
N GLY A 276 6.10 -7.96 -7.19
CA GLY A 276 5.91 -9.41 -7.11
C GLY A 276 5.15 -9.83 -5.85
N GLY A 277 4.49 -10.96 -5.95
CA GLY A 277 3.51 -11.42 -4.96
C GLY A 277 4.09 -11.90 -3.63
N SER A 278 5.42 -12.07 -3.51
CA SER A 278 6.07 -12.50 -2.27
C SER A 278 6.57 -11.33 -1.46
N THR A 279 7.37 -10.47 -2.08
CA THR A 279 8.08 -9.39 -1.40
C THR A 279 7.58 -8.01 -1.80
N HIS A 280 6.52 -7.96 -2.61
CA HIS A 280 5.85 -6.73 -3.05
C HIS A 280 6.74 -5.85 -3.93
N VAL A 281 6.81 -4.53 -3.66
CA VAL A 281 7.58 -3.59 -4.48
C VAL A 281 8.94 -3.31 -3.87
N HIS A 282 9.95 -3.45 -4.70
CA HIS A 282 11.33 -3.02 -4.39
C HIS A 282 11.90 -2.24 -5.57
N ASP A 283 12.80 -1.33 -5.29
CA ASP A 283 13.50 -0.50 -6.26
C ASP A 283 15.00 -0.78 -6.28
N GLY A 284 15.65 -0.40 -7.36
CA GLY A 284 17.10 -0.51 -7.54
C GLY A 284 17.53 0.03 -8.90
N ASP A 285 18.75 -0.32 -9.28
CA ASP A 285 19.39 0.15 -10.51
C ASP A 285 19.69 -1.02 -11.44
N VAL A 286 19.47 -0.82 -12.74
CA VAL A 286 19.96 -1.73 -13.77
C VAL A 286 21.49 -1.66 -13.80
N ILE A 287 22.16 -2.82 -13.66
CA ILE A 287 23.62 -2.86 -13.58
C ILE A 287 24.28 -3.59 -14.76
N ALA A 288 23.55 -4.43 -15.47
CA ALA A 288 24.02 -5.08 -16.67
C ALA A 288 22.87 -5.47 -17.60
N LEU A 289 23.14 -5.62 -18.88
CA LEU A 289 22.25 -6.11 -19.93
C LEU A 289 22.94 -7.27 -20.65
N GLU A 290 22.17 -8.02 -21.46
CA GLU A 290 22.66 -9.18 -22.22
C GLU A 290 23.38 -10.21 -21.30
N VAL A 291 22.82 -10.43 -20.10
CA VAL A 291 23.40 -11.32 -19.11
C VAL A 291 22.93 -12.75 -19.37
N THR A 292 23.87 -13.70 -19.34
CA THR A 292 23.55 -15.13 -19.29
C THR A 292 23.53 -15.59 -17.84
N ALA A 293 22.40 -16.12 -17.41
CA ALA A 293 22.27 -16.78 -16.10
C ALA A 293 22.24 -18.30 -16.28
N ASN A 294 23.13 -19.01 -15.58
CA ASN A 294 23.18 -20.47 -15.63
C ASN A 294 22.42 -21.04 -14.44
N TYR A 295 21.19 -21.48 -14.66
CA TYR A 295 20.36 -22.22 -13.70
C TYR A 295 20.68 -23.72 -13.76
N GLN A 296 20.15 -24.51 -12.82
CA GLN A 296 20.34 -25.96 -12.83
C GLN A 296 19.65 -26.61 -14.04
N GLU A 297 18.57 -26.01 -14.51
CA GLU A 297 17.77 -26.46 -15.65
C GLU A 297 18.40 -26.07 -16.99
N GLY A 298 19.33 -25.13 -17.01
CA GLY A 298 20.01 -24.63 -18.21
C GLY A 298 20.28 -23.13 -18.18
N ALA A 299 20.96 -22.66 -19.22
CA ALA A 299 21.26 -21.23 -19.38
C ALA A 299 20.04 -20.45 -19.89
N VAL A 300 19.91 -19.22 -19.43
CA VAL A 300 18.99 -18.21 -19.96
C VAL A 300 19.82 -17.00 -20.37
N ASP A 301 19.66 -16.57 -21.60
CA ASP A 301 20.47 -15.53 -22.22
C ASP A 301 19.71 -14.19 -22.34
N GLY A 302 20.43 -13.11 -22.63
CA GLY A 302 19.85 -11.80 -22.94
C GLY A 302 19.18 -11.09 -21.75
N LEU A 303 19.44 -11.51 -20.52
CA LEU A 303 18.74 -11.01 -19.33
C LEU A 303 19.21 -9.61 -18.93
N ILE A 304 18.28 -8.86 -18.33
CA ILE A 304 18.53 -7.63 -17.60
C ILE A 304 18.94 -8.01 -16.17
N GLN A 305 19.97 -7.37 -15.61
CA GLN A 305 20.38 -7.53 -14.20
C GLN A 305 20.19 -6.23 -13.43
N ALA A 306 19.53 -6.30 -12.27
CA ALA A 306 19.32 -5.15 -11.39
C ALA A 306 19.66 -5.45 -9.93
N THR A 307 19.98 -4.39 -9.17
CA THR A 307 20.28 -4.45 -7.72
C THR A 307 18.99 -4.51 -6.88
N ILE A 308 18.04 -5.32 -7.31
CA ILE A 308 16.76 -5.50 -6.62
C ILE A 308 16.74 -6.91 -6.05
N CYS A 309 16.23 -7.06 -4.82
CA CYS A 309 15.99 -8.38 -4.25
C CYS A 309 14.72 -9.02 -4.83
N ALA A 310 14.68 -10.35 -4.85
CA ALA A 310 13.49 -11.14 -5.11
C ALA A 310 13.58 -12.45 -4.35
N GLU A 311 12.43 -13.02 -4.00
CA GLU A 311 12.32 -14.30 -3.31
C GLU A 311 11.40 -15.25 -4.06
N ALA A 312 11.37 -16.52 -3.61
CA ALA A 312 10.52 -17.53 -4.23
C ALA A 312 9.05 -17.08 -4.28
N GLY A 313 8.46 -17.13 -5.48
CA GLY A 313 7.12 -16.65 -5.77
C GLY A 313 7.04 -15.25 -6.38
N ASP A 314 8.14 -14.47 -6.40
CA ASP A 314 8.23 -13.22 -7.17
C ASP A 314 8.52 -13.49 -8.66
N SER A 315 8.91 -14.72 -9.01
CA SER A 315 9.11 -15.19 -10.38
C SER A 315 7.95 -14.80 -11.29
N GLY A 316 8.25 -14.22 -12.44
CA GLY A 316 7.24 -13.75 -13.38
C GLY A 316 6.77 -12.31 -13.14
N GLY A 317 7.05 -11.71 -11.99
CA GLY A 317 6.64 -10.35 -11.63
C GLY A 317 7.23 -9.25 -12.51
N SER A 318 6.62 -8.08 -12.46
CA SER A 318 6.91 -6.94 -13.33
C SER A 318 8.20 -6.21 -12.94
N LEU A 319 9.08 -5.92 -13.91
CA LEU A 319 10.10 -4.88 -13.82
C LEU A 319 9.63 -3.69 -14.66
N PHE A 320 9.63 -2.48 -14.10
CA PHE A 320 9.09 -1.30 -14.76
C PHE A 320 9.74 0.00 -14.26
N GLU A 321 9.58 1.09 -15.02
CA GLU A 321 9.85 2.47 -14.62
C GLU A 321 8.69 3.36 -15.07
N GLY A 322 8.03 4.02 -14.11
CA GLY A 322 6.83 4.80 -14.42
C GLY A 322 5.80 3.96 -15.18
N ASP A 323 5.40 4.40 -16.36
CA ASP A 323 4.41 3.71 -17.20
C ASP A 323 5.02 2.72 -18.22
N THR A 324 6.32 2.43 -18.11
CA THR A 324 7.07 1.61 -19.08
C THR A 324 7.38 0.23 -18.49
N ALA A 325 6.87 -0.82 -19.12
CA ALA A 325 7.26 -2.21 -18.87
C ALA A 325 8.67 -2.46 -19.40
N LEU A 326 9.53 -3.11 -18.64
CA LEU A 326 10.94 -3.38 -18.99
C LEU A 326 11.27 -4.87 -18.99
N GLY A 327 10.79 -5.64 -18.01
CA GLY A 327 11.15 -7.05 -17.90
C GLY A 327 10.23 -7.87 -17.02
N ILE A 328 10.45 -9.18 -17.02
CA ILE A 328 9.74 -10.21 -16.26
C ILE A 328 10.75 -10.90 -15.36
N THR A 329 10.47 -11.00 -14.06
CA THR A 329 11.38 -11.61 -13.07
C THR A 329 11.68 -13.07 -13.44
N SER A 330 12.93 -13.38 -13.72
CA SER A 330 13.43 -14.73 -13.99
C SER A 330 13.94 -15.40 -12.73
N GLY A 331 15.03 -14.90 -12.18
CA GLY A 331 15.64 -15.44 -10.97
C GLY A 331 16.64 -14.47 -10.38
N GLY A 332 17.37 -14.89 -9.35
CA GLY A 332 18.30 -13.99 -8.69
C GLY A 332 19.14 -14.68 -7.64
N ARG A 333 19.87 -13.86 -6.88
CA ARG A 333 20.65 -14.27 -5.70
C ARG A 333 20.49 -13.26 -4.57
N GLY A 334 20.68 -13.74 -3.34
CA GLY A 334 20.42 -12.94 -2.14
C GLY A 334 18.93 -13.01 -1.75
N ASP A 335 18.53 -12.17 -0.83
CA ASP A 335 17.16 -12.05 -0.31
C ASP A 335 16.83 -10.60 0.02
N CYS A 336 15.58 -10.32 0.41
CA CYS A 336 15.15 -8.96 0.71
C CYS A 336 15.53 -8.49 2.13
N THR A 337 16.19 -9.34 2.93
CA THR A 337 16.73 -8.97 4.25
C THR A 337 18.17 -8.46 4.13
N ALA A 338 19.01 -9.20 3.39
CA ALA A 338 20.43 -8.92 3.23
C ALA A 338 20.76 -8.13 1.95
N GLY A 339 19.80 -7.96 1.07
CA GLY A 339 19.97 -7.41 -0.27
C GLY A 339 20.15 -8.49 -1.32
N GLY A 340 19.72 -8.20 -2.53
CA GLY A 340 19.73 -9.17 -3.61
C GLY A 340 20.06 -8.57 -4.96
N MET A 341 20.16 -9.44 -5.93
CA MET A 341 20.42 -9.13 -7.33
C MET A 341 19.55 -10.05 -8.18
N THR A 342 18.73 -9.47 -9.03
CA THR A 342 17.72 -10.20 -9.78
C THR A 342 17.93 -10.04 -11.28
N TYR A 343 17.63 -11.10 -12.01
CA TYR A 343 17.65 -11.18 -13.47
C TYR A 343 16.24 -11.14 -14.00
N TYR A 344 16.06 -10.47 -15.15
CA TYR A 344 14.76 -10.28 -15.78
C TYR A 344 14.83 -10.59 -17.25
N GLN A 345 13.87 -11.34 -17.75
CA GLN A 345 13.62 -11.50 -19.18
C GLN A 345 13.13 -10.17 -19.78
N PRO A 346 13.74 -9.63 -20.85
CA PRO A 346 13.23 -8.43 -21.50
C PRO A 346 11.78 -8.60 -21.95
N VAL A 347 10.91 -7.64 -21.58
CA VAL A 347 9.47 -7.74 -21.89
C VAL A 347 9.20 -7.58 -23.39
N ARG A 348 9.99 -6.75 -24.10
CA ARG A 348 9.80 -6.55 -25.54
C ARG A 348 9.99 -7.83 -26.32
N GLU A 349 11.02 -8.59 -25.98
CA GLU A 349 11.25 -9.90 -26.58
C GLU A 349 10.08 -10.86 -26.30
N ALA A 350 9.61 -10.92 -25.04
CA ALA A 350 8.46 -11.76 -24.70
C ALA A 350 7.20 -11.36 -25.48
N LEU A 351 6.93 -10.06 -25.66
CA LEU A 351 5.81 -9.56 -26.46
C LEU A 351 5.96 -9.95 -27.94
N GLU A 352 7.14 -9.78 -28.53
CA GLU A 352 7.42 -10.12 -29.92
C GLU A 352 7.26 -11.63 -30.18
N LYS A 353 7.91 -12.46 -29.36
CA LYS A 353 7.87 -13.92 -29.49
C LYS A 353 6.46 -14.50 -29.28
N THR A 354 5.65 -13.89 -28.44
CA THR A 354 4.27 -14.33 -28.19
C THR A 354 3.24 -13.70 -29.12
N GLY A 355 3.58 -12.65 -29.85
CA GLY A 355 2.65 -11.87 -30.67
C GLY A 355 1.62 -11.10 -29.83
N ALA A 356 1.94 -10.84 -28.55
CA ALA A 356 1.07 -10.12 -27.62
C ALA A 356 1.39 -8.62 -27.61
N GLN A 357 0.42 -7.83 -27.16
CA GLN A 357 0.54 -6.38 -26.97
C GLN A 357 0.12 -6.01 -25.56
N LEU A 358 0.74 -5.00 -24.99
CA LEU A 358 0.31 -4.44 -23.70
C LEU A 358 -1.16 -4.01 -23.78
N GLY A 359 -1.94 -4.30 -22.73
CA GLY A 359 -3.39 -4.08 -22.67
C GLY A 359 -3.78 -2.67 -22.22
#